data_f1781aedc46263c047a6779eeb2e4c2b
#
_entry.id   f1781aedc46263c047a6779eeb2e4c2b
#
_cell.length_a   1.000
_cell.length_b   1.000
_cell.length_c   1.000
_cell.angle_alpha   90.00
_cell.angle_beta   90.00
_cell.angle_gamma   90.00
#
_symmetry.space_group_name_H-M   'P 1'
#
loop_
_entity.id
_entity.type
_entity.pdbx_description
1 polymer ?
#
loop_
_entity_poly.entity_id
_entity_poly.type
_entity_poly.pdbx_seq_one_letter_code
_entity_poly.pdbx_strand_id
1 'polypeptide(L)'
;MNKGKYVCLEALKGNEREYIIKDNNYITLGRIFIVELDKKNKFCQFRLKFHKQASGSYEYLKDALNLILNILFKNMGINKVNVIAHENINISAFTDLGFELEGIITDSLINESNYQSEIMFGINNLTFNRNLIKRDFMIKGKDIKIKVLDPGDAEEVLEFHIRNREFLKCFEPTRDENFYTLDSQKRTLIESYKQFLSGNGVNFGVYKEKNLIGKIRISNIVMGVFKNAFIGYSMDEKQQGKGYMKEAVRLVTEYAFDELELHRIEASTLIDNEKSQGVLKGCGFKELGISEKYLYINGEWRDHMVFYKVKGVN
;
A
#
# COMPACT_ATOMS: atom_id res chain seq x y z
N MET A 1 -10.44 -3.88 -32.54
CA MET A 1 -10.74 -3.01 -31.38
C MET A 1 -11.10 -3.89 -30.21
N ASN A 2 -10.29 -3.89 -29.15
CA ASN A 2 -10.57 -4.67 -27.94
C ASN A 2 -11.35 -3.79 -26.96
N LYS A 3 -12.56 -4.22 -26.59
CA LYS A 3 -13.49 -3.44 -25.76
C LYS A 3 -13.61 -4.07 -24.36
N GLY A 4 -13.37 -3.25 -23.33
CA GLY A 4 -13.62 -3.57 -21.94
C GLY A 4 -14.95 -2.98 -21.43
N LYS A 5 -15.07 -2.93 -20.11
CA LYS A 5 -16.25 -2.36 -19.44
C LYS A 5 -16.28 -0.83 -19.55
N TYR A 6 -15.14 -0.19 -19.35
CA TYR A 6 -14.99 1.27 -19.25
C TYR A 6 -14.19 1.87 -20.39
N VAL A 7 -13.31 1.08 -21.02
CA VAL A 7 -12.41 1.55 -22.07
C VAL A 7 -12.34 0.61 -23.26
N CYS A 8 -11.80 1.11 -24.35
CA CYS A 8 -11.38 0.31 -25.48
C CYS A 8 -9.93 0.60 -25.84
N LEU A 9 -9.23 -0.42 -26.35
CA LEU A 9 -7.89 -0.31 -26.90
C LEU A 9 -7.97 -0.36 -28.43
N GLU A 10 -7.41 0.65 -29.07
CA GLU A 10 -7.29 0.76 -30.51
C GLU A 10 -5.81 0.74 -30.90
N ALA A 11 -5.40 -0.28 -31.67
CA ALA A 11 -4.06 -0.30 -32.22
C ALA A 11 -3.94 0.77 -33.32
N LEU A 12 -2.83 1.49 -33.32
CA LEU A 12 -2.58 2.51 -34.34
C LEU A 12 -2.36 1.82 -35.72
N LYS A 13 -3.09 2.23 -36.71
CA LYS A 13 -2.96 1.66 -38.07
C LYS A 13 -1.50 1.78 -38.56
N GLY A 14 -0.92 0.64 -38.93
CA GLY A 14 0.48 0.56 -39.39
C GLY A 14 1.55 0.55 -38.28
N ASN A 15 1.17 0.58 -37.01
CA ASN A 15 2.08 0.47 -35.89
C ASN A 15 1.53 -0.48 -34.81
N GLU A 16 1.96 -1.73 -34.84
CA GLU A 16 1.56 -2.77 -33.87
C GLU A 16 2.15 -2.53 -32.46
N ARG A 17 2.98 -1.50 -32.31
CA ARG A 17 3.63 -1.16 -31.04
C ARG A 17 2.97 -0.04 -30.26
N GLU A 18 1.86 0.52 -30.79
CA GLU A 18 1.15 1.61 -30.12
C GLU A 18 -0.33 1.33 -30.02
N TYR A 19 -0.89 1.52 -28.82
CA TYR A 19 -2.32 1.42 -28.53
C TYR A 19 -2.83 2.72 -27.92
N ILE A 20 -3.97 3.20 -28.37
CA ILE A 20 -4.69 4.33 -27.82
C ILE A 20 -5.76 3.79 -26.88
N ILE A 21 -5.79 4.33 -25.66
CA ILE A 21 -6.82 4.03 -24.66
C ILE A 21 -7.92 5.09 -24.81
N LYS A 22 -9.13 4.66 -25.10
CA LYS A 22 -10.30 5.55 -25.22
C LYS A 22 -11.39 5.11 -24.25
N ASP A 23 -12.19 6.04 -23.75
CA ASP A 23 -13.40 5.71 -23.01
C ASP A 23 -14.56 5.29 -23.95
N ASN A 24 -15.72 5.00 -23.36
CA ASN A 24 -16.91 4.62 -24.11
C ASN A 24 -17.46 5.75 -25.03
N ASN A 25 -17.05 6.99 -24.81
CA ASN A 25 -17.37 8.16 -25.62
C ASN A 25 -16.26 8.46 -26.66
N TYR A 26 -15.29 7.56 -26.82
CA TYR A 26 -14.13 7.69 -27.70
C TYR A 26 -13.17 8.83 -27.35
N ILE A 27 -13.23 9.36 -26.11
CA ILE A 27 -12.26 10.33 -25.61
C ILE A 27 -10.96 9.60 -25.27
N THR A 28 -9.83 10.12 -25.75
CA THR A 28 -8.52 9.55 -25.46
C THR A 28 -8.15 9.78 -24.01
N LEU A 29 -7.90 8.70 -23.27
CA LEU A 29 -7.49 8.70 -21.86
C LEU A 29 -5.99 8.46 -21.68
N GLY A 30 -5.32 7.89 -22.68
CA GLY A 30 -3.91 7.57 -22.59
C GLY A 30 -3.40 6.78 -23.78
N ARG A 31 -2.13 6.36 -23.68
CA ARG A 31 -1.45 5.56 -24.72
C ARG A 31 -0.53 4.52 -24.10
N ILE A 32 -0.37 3.41 -24.80
CA ILE A 32 0.55 2.34 -24.49
C ILE A 32 1.57 2.26 -25.62
N PHE A 33 2.86 2.32 -25.28
CA PHE A 33 3.96 2.21 -26.23
C PHE A 33 4.77 0.95 -25.92
N ILE A 34 4.73 -0.05 -26.79
CA ILE A 34 5.56 -1.26 -26.64
C ILE A 34 7.00 -0.87 -26.96
N VAL A 35 7.83 -0.85 -25.91
CA VAL A 35 9.27 -0.54 -25.99
C VAL A 35 10.04 -1.77 -26.50
N GLU A 36 9.72 -2.93 -25.93
CA GLU A 36 10.35 -4.20 -26.27
C GLU A 36 9.29 -5.30 -26.41
N LEU A 37 9.46 -6.12 -27.44
CA LEU A 37 8.65 -7.31 -27.67
C LEU A 37 9.56 -8.45 -28.13
N ASP A 38 9.97 -9.30 -27.19
CA ASP A 38 10.79 -10.48 -27.43
C ASP A 38 9.92 -11.74 -27.47
N LYS A 39 9.56 -12.17 -28.67
CA LYS A 39 8.76 -13.38 -28.88
C LYS A 39 9.49 -14.67 -28.50
N LYS A 40 10.83 -14.68 -28.60
CA LYS A 40 11.66 -15.86 -28.26
C LYS A 40 11.66 -16.09 -26.76
N ASN A 41 11.90 -15.05 -25.98
CA ASN A 41 11.88 -15.10 -24.52
C ASN A 41 10.50 -14.90 -23.92
N LYS A 42 9.46 -14.72 -24.75
CA LYS A 42 8.06 -14.47 -24.35
C LYS A 42 7.94 -13.29 -23.37
N PHE A 43 8.68 -12.22 -23.65
CA PHE A 43 8.79 -11.02 -22.83
C PHE A 43 8.24 -9.79 -23.59
N CYS A 44 7.55 -8.91 -22.86
CA CYS A 44 7.13 -7.62 -23.38
C CYS A 44 7.33 -6.53 -22.34
N GLN A 45 7.90 -5.40 -22.75
CA GLN A 45 7.95 -4.18 -21.97
C GLN A 45 7.24 -3.07 -22.69
N PHE A 46 6.36 -2.36 -21.98
CA PHE A 46 5.71 -1.18 -22.52
C PHE A 46 5.73 0.01 -21.57
N ARG A 47 5.66 1.21 -22.13
CA ARG A 47 5.49 2.46 -21.39
C ARG A 47 4.03 2.89 -21.47
N LEU A 48 3.45 3.25 -20.31
CA LEU A 48 2.08 3.70 -20.20
C LEU A 48 2.03 5.20 -19.89
N LYS A 49 1.36 5.97 -20.76
CA LYS A 49 0.98 7.36 -20.49
C LYS A 49 -0.53 7.41 -20.28
N PHE A 50 -0.96 7.79 -19.08
CA PHE A 50 -2.37 7.88 -18.73
C PHE A 50 -2.69 9.28 -18.22
N HIS A 51 -3.62 9.98 -18.88
CA HIS A 51 -3.85 11.41 -18.68
C HIS A 51 -5.01 11.73 -17.73
N LYS A 52 -5.85 10.76 -17.39
CA LYS A 52 -6.99 10.99 -16.51
C LYS A 52 -6.58 10.95 -15.04
N GLN A 53 -6.56 12.12 -14.40
CA GLN A 53 -6.24 12.26 -12.96
C GLN A 53 -7.50 12.44 -12.07
N ALA A 54 -8.71 12.48 -12.65
CA ALA A 54 -9.96 12.72 -11.92
C ALA A 54 -10.51 11.45 -11.22
N SER A 55 -11.50 11.62 -10.35
CA SER A 55 -12.27 10.55 -9.71
C SER A 55 -12.74 9.52 -10.77
N GLY A 56 -12.46 8.23 -10.51
CA GLY A 56 -12.73 7.14 -11.46
C GLY A 56 -11.54 6.74 -12.35
N SER A 57 -10.37 7.35 -12.20
CA SER A 57 -9.16 6.96 -12.96
C SER A 57 -8.77 5.50 -12.72
N TYR A 58 -8.99 4.97 -11.53
CA TYR A 58 -8.71 3.59 -11.14
C TYR A 58 -9.41 2.57 -12.04
N GLU A 59 -10.74 2.68 -12.21
CA GLU A 59 -11.54 1.72 -12.98
C GLU A 59 -11.14 1.70 -14.46
N TYR A 60 -10.92 2.87 -15.05
CA TYR A 60 -10.49 3.01 -16.44
C TYR A 60 -9.08 2.46 -16.66
N LEU A 61 -8.17 2.76 -15.74
CA LEU A 61 -6.78 2.27 -15.81
C LEU A 61 -6.71 0.75 -15.63
N LYS A 62 -7.41 0.21 -14.64
CA LYS A 62 -7.48 -1.23 -14.39
C LYS A 62 -8.06 -1.99 -15.59
N ASP A 63 -9.13 -1.46 -16.18
CA ASP A 63 -9.74 -2.06 -17.38
C ASP A 63 -8.79 -2.01 -18.59
N ALA A 64 -8.07 -0.89 -18.79
CA ALA A 64 -7.07 -0.77 -19.86
C ALA A 64 -5.90 -1.75 -19.68
N LEU A 65 -5.37 -1.87 -18.45
CA LEU A 65 -4.32 -2.83 -18.12
C LEU A 65 -4.79 -4.28 -18.34
N ASN A 66 -6.01 -4.60 -17.89
CA ASN A 66 -6.59 -5.93 -18.11
C ASN A 66 -6.73 -6.27 -19.58
N LEU A 67 -7.16 -5.32 -20.42
CA LEU A 67 -7.29 -5.52 -21.87
C LEU A 67 -5.93 -5.79 -22.53
N ILE A 68 -4.91 -4.96 -22.24
CA ILE A 68 -3.59 -5.15 -22.87
C ILE A 68 -2.94 -6.44 -22.40
N LEU A 69 -3.07 -6.83 -21.13
CA LEU A 69 -2.57 -8.11 -20.61
C LEU A 69 -3.22 -9.30 -21.29
N ASN A 70 -4.53 -9.26 -21.53
CA ASN A 70 -5.21 -10.31 -22.29
C ASN A 70 -4.69 -10.41 -23.73
N ILE A 71 -4.40 -9.28 -24.39
CA ILE A 71 -3.80 -9.28 -25.73
C ILE A 71 -2.41 -9.93 -25.66
N LEU A 72 -1.55 -9.48 -24.76
CA LEU A 72 -0.17 -9.95 -24.66
C LEU A 72 -0.08 -11.42 -24.24
N PHE A 73 -0.81 -11.82 -23.20
CA PHE A 73 -0.74 -13.18 -22.68
C PHE A 73 -1.49 -14.19 -23.54
N LYS A 74 -2.75 -13.88 -23.92
CA LYS A 74 -3.60 -14.86 -24.63
C LYS A 74 -3.38 -14.87 -26.14
N ASN A 75 -3.26 -13.68 -26.76
CA ASN A 75 -3.20 -13.61 -28.22
C ASN A 75 -1.75 -13.68 -28.74
N MET A 76 -0.79 -13.10 -27.99
CA MET A 76 0.61 -13.05 -28.41
C MET A 76 1.50 -14.09 -27.74
N GLY A 77 0.99 -14.83 -26.75
CA GLY A 77 1.71 -15.91 -26.07
C GLY A 77 2.88 -15.43 -25.18
N ILE A 78 2.86 -14.15 -24.77
CA ILE A 78 3.84 -13.59 -23.85
C ILE A 78 3.71 -14.23 -22.48
N ASN A 79 4.80 -14.38 -21.74
CA ASN A 79 4.80 -14.93 -20.38
C ASN A 79 5.09 -13.88 -19.31
N LYS A 80 5.93 -12.89 -19.60
CA LYS A 80 6.31 -11.81 -18.68
C LYS A 80 6.05 -10.47 -19.32
N VAL A 81 5.44 -9.56 -18.56
CA VAL A 81 5.14 -8.19 -19.00
C VAL A 81 5.69 -7.22 -17.96
N ASN A 82 6.47 -6.24 -18.41
CA ASN A 82 6.88 -5.09 -17.61
C ASN A 82 6.22 -3.82 -18.11
N VAL A 83 5.82 -2.96 -17.18
CA VAL A 83 5.17 -1.68 -17.44
C VAL A 83 5.93 -0.56 -16.77
N ILE A 84 6.34 0.43 -17.55
CA ILE A 84 6.91 1.67 -17.02
C ILE A 84 5.82 2.73 -17.04
N ALA A 85 5.57 3.35 -15.89
CA ALA A 85 4.55 4.38 -15.72
C ALA A 85 5.03 5.49 -14.79
N HIS A 86 4.44 6.68 -14.93
CA HIS A 86 4.74 7.83 -14.09
C HIS A 86 4.45 7.52 -12.60
N GLU A 87 5.25 8.05 -11.68
CA GLU A 87 5.13 7.80 -10.24
C GLU A 87 3.77 8.20 -9.63
N ASN A 88 3.07 9.16 -10.23
CA ASN A 88 1.74 9.61 -9.79
C ASN A 88 0.59 8.73 -10.32
N ILE A 89 0.90 7.62 -11.00
CA ILE A 89 -0.14 6.71 -11.49
C ILE A 89 -0.85 6.00 -10.34
N ASN A 90 -2.11 5.61 -10.55
CA ASN A 90 -2.84 4.85 -9.55
C ASN A 90 -2.27 3.42 -9.43
N ILE A 91 -1.47 3.20 -8.37
CA ILE A 91 -0.77 1.94 -8.10
C ILE A 91 -1.74 0.78 -7.85
N SER A 92 -2.89 1.06 -7.18
CA SER A 92 -3.88 0.02 -6.87
C SER A 92 -4.42 -0.67 -8.12
N ALA A 93 -4.53 0.05 -9.25
CA ALA A 93 -4.95 -0.55 -10.52
C ALA A 93 -3.99 -1.64 -11.02
N PHE A 94 -2.69 -1.51 -10.71
CA PHE A 94 -1.68 -2.51 -11.03
C PHE A 94 -1.71 -3.69 -10.06
N THR A 95 -1.67 -3.40 -8.76
CA THR A 95 -1.56 -4.46 -7.74
C THR A 95 -2.78 -5.36 -7.69
N ASP A 96 -3.97 -4.80 -7.92
CA ASP A 96 -5.20 -5.58 -8.03
C ASP A 96 -5.23 -6.53 -9.22
N LEU A 97 -4.42 -6.30 -10.24
CA LEU A 97 -4.20 -7.23 -11.33
C LEU A 97 -3.03 -8.19 -11.07
N GLY A 98 -2.32 -8.00 -9.96
CA GLY A 98 -1.20 -8.82 -9.54
C GLY A 98 0.16 -8.40 -10.06
N PHE A 99 0.29 -7.17 -10.49
CA PHE A 99 1.61 -6.60 -10.75
C PHE A 99 2.39 -6.44 -9.45
N GLU A 100 3.69 -6.64 -9.55
CA GLU A 100 4.67 -6.41 -8.49
C GLU A 100 5.55 -5.23 -8.87
N LEU A 101 6.05 -4.49 -7.89
CA LEU A 101 7.05 -3.44 -8.11
C LEU A 101 8.39 -4.10 -8.44
N GLU A 102 8.97 -3.77 -9.60
CA GLU A 102 10.28 -4.29 -10.01
C GLU A 102 11.38 -3.23 -9.99
N GLY A 103 11.02 -1.96 -10.00
CA GLY A 103 12.01 -0.90 -9.92
C GLY A 103 11.41 0.49 -9.90
N ILE A 104 12.27 1.45 -9.55
CA ILE A 104 11.99 2.89 -9.64
C ILE A 104 13.13 3.50 -10.45
N ILE A 105 12.78 4.23 -11.50
CA ILE A 105 13.72 4.98 -12.34
C ILE A 105 13.65 6.42 -11.85
N THR A 106 14.59 6.76 -10.96
CA THR A 106 14.61 8.07 -10.31
C THR A 106 15.00 9.16 -11.31
N ASP A 107 14.36 10.32 -11.18
CA ASP A 107 14.67 11.55 -11.94
C ASP A 107 14.72 11.36 -13.46
N SER A 108 13.91 10.42 -13.99
CA SER A 108 13.91 10.03 -15.41
C SER A 108 13.11 10.98 -16.30
N LEU A 109 12.29 11.83 -15.72
CA LEU A 109 11.45 12.80 -16.42
C LEU A 109 11.69 14.21 -15.88
N ILE A 110 11.54 15.20 -16.75
CA ILE A 110 11.57 16.61 -16.38
C ILE A 110 10.21 17.21 -16.74
N ASN A 111 9.56 17.85 -15.77
CA ASN A 111 8.35 18.63 -15.97
C ASN A 111 8.52 20.00 -15.29
N GLU A 112 8.47 21.08 -16.09
CA GLU A 112 8.58 22.47 -15.62
C GLU A 112 9.72 22.70 -14.61
N SER A 113 10.90 22.14 -14.89
CA SER A 113 12.11 22.21 -14.04
C SER A 113 12.10 21.29 -12.80
N ASN A 114 11.09 20.47 -12.60
CA ASN A 114 11.05 19.47 -11.55
C ASN A 114 11.36 18.08 -12.12
N TYR A 115 12.26 17.36 -11.45
CA TYR A 115 12.53 15.98 -11.75
C TYR A 115 11.40 15.08 -11.20
N GLN A 116 11.01 14.11 -11.98
CA GLN A 116 9.98 13.13 -11.64
C GLN A 116 10.48 11.72 -11.96
N SER A 117 10.00 10.75 -11.19
CA SER A 117 10.41 9.35 -11.33
C SER A 117 9.36 8.54 -12.09
N GLU A 118 9.80 7.42 -12.66
CA GLU A 118 8.93 6.41 -13.21
C GLU A 118 8.99 5.14 -12.35
N ILE A 119 7.88 4.43 -12.29
CA ILE A 119 7.77 3.15 -11.58
C ILE A 119 7.69 2.03 -12.62
N MET A 120 8.47 0.97 -12.41
CA MET A 120 8.42 -0.24 -13.21
C MET A 120 7.69 -1.34 -12.45
N PHE A 121 6.60 -1.81 -13.04
CA PHE A 121 5.80 -2.94 -12.56
C PHE A 121 6.03 -4.15 -13.44
N GLY A 122 5.99 -5.33 -12.86
CA GLY A 122 6.07 -6.58 -13.59
C GLY A 122 4.96 -7.56 -13.22
N ILE A 123 4.53 -8.36 -14.20
CA ILE A 123 3.56 -9.42 -14.00
C ILE A 123 3.85 -10.58 -14.94
N ASN A 124 3.67 -11.81 -14.47
CA ASN A 124 3.71 -12.98 -15.33
C ASN A 124 2.29 -13.55 -15.60
N ASN A 125 2.19 -14.33 -16.66
CA ASN A 125 0.91 -14.92 -17.10
C ASN A 125 0.26 -15.80 -16.01
N LEU A 126 1.08 -16.53 -15.23
CA LEU A 126 0.57 -17.40 -14.16
C LEU A 126 -0.06 -16.56 -13.03
N THR A 127 0.62 -15.50 -12.61
CA THR A 127 0.12 -14.56 -11.60
C THR A 127 -1.16 -13.87 -12.08
N PHE A 128 -1.18 -13.39 -13.32
CA PHE A 128 -2.37 -12.77 -13.90
C PHE A 128 -3.58 -13.71 -13.86
N ASN A 129 -3.43 -14.95 -14.31
CA ASN A 129 -4.51 -15.93 -14.31
C ASN A 129 -4.96 -16.34 -12.90
N ARG A 130 -4.05 -16.38 -11.92
CA ARG A 130 -4.38 -16.64 -10.51
C ARG A 130 -5.05 -15.42 -9.85
N ASN A 131 -4.65 -14.20 -10.21
CA ASN A 131 -5.14 -12.95 -9.62
C ASN A 131 -6.49 -12.48 -10.16
N LEU A 132 -7.02 -13.09 -11.21
CA LEU A 132 -8.47 -13.01 -11.51
C LEU A 132 -9.34 -13.49 -10.33
N ILE A 133 -8.71 -14.09 -9.30
CA ILE A 133 -9.28 -14.54 -8.02
C ILE A 133 -8.88 -13.60 -6.87
N LYS A 134 -8.14 -12.51 -7.09
CA LYS A 134 -7.58 -11.71 -6.00
C LYS A 134 -8.60 -10.81 -5.32
N ARG A 135 -8.70 -11.18 -4.14
CA ARG A 135 -9.13 -10.64 -2.85
C ARG A 135 -8.25 -9.45 -2.47
N ASP A 136 -8.90 -8.35 -2.09
CA ASP A 136 -8.26 -7.36 -1.21
C ASP A 136 -7.56 -8.13 -0.08
N PHE A 137 -6.27 -7.89 0.14
CA PHE A 137 -5.57 -8.54 1.24
C PHE A 137 -6.25 -8.12 2.56
N MET A 138 -7.00 -9.04 3.11
CA MET A 138 -7.83 -8.81 4.27
C MET A 138 -7.69 -9.95 5.27
N ILE A 139 -7.32 -9.62 6.49
CA ILE A 139 -7.35 -10.54 7.62
C ILE A 139 -8.69 -10.33 8.34
N LYS A 140 -9.49 -11.39 8.44
CA LYS A 140 -10.76 -11.36 9.17
C LYS A 140 -10.54 -11.81 10.60
N GLY A 141 -10.82 -10.94 11.55
CA GLY A 141 -10.94 -11.27 12.95
C GLY A 141 -12.37 -11.65 13.34
N LYS A 142 -12.60 -11.78 14.64
CA LYS A 142 -13.91 -12.04 15.21
C LYS A 142 -14.82 -10.80 15.11
N ASP A 143 -14.31 -9.67 15.56
CA ASP A 143 -15.07 -8.42 15.67
C ASP A 143 -14.66 -7.36 14.67
N ILE A 144 -13.48 -7.49 14.07
CA ILE A 144 -12.86 -6.53 13.17
C ILE A 144 -12.36 -7.19 11.88
N LYS A 145 -12.06 -6.34 10.90
CA LYS A 145 -11.31 -6.70 9.68
C LYS A 145 -10.08 -5.82 9.59
N ILE A 146 -9.00 -6.38 9.06
CA ILE A 146 -7.75 -5.65 8.82
C ILE A 146 -7.48 -5.69 7.32
N LYS A 147 -7.30 -4.54 6.71
CA LYS A 147 -7.03 -4.37 5.28
C LYS A 147 -5.72 -3.61 5.11
N VAL A 148 -4.87 -3.98 4.15
CA VAL A 148 -3.73 -3.14 3.74
C VAL A 148 -4.28 -1.85 3.15
N LEU A 149 -3.84 -0.72 3.70
CA LEU A 149 -4.24 0.60 3.20
C LEU A 149 -3.51 0.90 1.90
N ASP A 150 -4.27 1.31 0.91
CA ASP A 150 -3.77 1.74 -0.39
C ASP A 150 -4.10 3.23 -0.67
N PRO A 151 -3.57 3.83 -1.74
CA PRO A 151 -3.85 5.24 -2.06
C PRO A 151 -5.33 5.58 -2.26
N GLY A 152 -6.18 4.60 -2.58
CA GLY A 152 -7.63 4.78 -2.70
C GLY A 152 -8.33 5.04 -1.36
N ASP A 153 -7.69 4.67 -0.24
CA ASP A 153 -8.24 4.83 1.11
C ASP A 153 -7.95 6.23 1.71
N ALA A 154 -7.38 7.16 0.92
CA ALA A 154 -6.89 8.45 1.44
C ALA A 154 -7.98 9.32 2.08
N GLU A 155 -9.20 9.28 1.58
CA GLU A 155 -10.34 10.03 2.14
C GLU A 155 -10.71 9.50 3.52
N GLU A 156 -10.87 8.19 3.67
CA GLU A 156 -11.17 7.56 4.98
C GLU A 156 -10.05 7.78 6.00
N VAL A 157 -8.79 7.72 5.56
CA VAL A 157 -7.63 7.95 6.43
C VAL A 157 -7.58 9.42 6.86
N LEU A 158 -7.89 10.36 5.97
CA LEU A 158 -7.99 11.78 6.30
C LEU A 158 -9.09 12.01 7.34
N GLU A 159 -10.29 11.47 7.13
CA GLU A 159 -11.40 11.57 8.08
C GLU A 159 -11.03 11.00 9.45
N PHE A 160 -10.35 9.84 9.48
CA PHE A 160 -9.84 9.25 10.71
C PHE A 160 -8.90 10.22 11.45
N HIS A 161 -7.94 10.85 10.76
CA HIS A 161 -7.01 11.77 11.37
C HIS A 161 -7.66 13.07 11.84
N ILE A 162 -8.60 13.63 11.07
CA ILE A 162 -9.33 14.86 11.44
C ILE A 162 -10.16 14.63 12.71
N ARG A 163 -10.97 13.57 12.76
CA ARG A 163 -11.86 13.34 13.91
C ARG A 163 -11.13 12.94 15.20
N ASN A 164 -9.89 12.44 15.07
CA ASN A 164 -9.07 12.04 16.23
C ASN A 164 -7.92 13.02 16.51
N ARG A 165 -7.87 14.17 15.84
CA ARG A 165 -6.75 15.10 15.89
C ARG A 165 -6.35 15.47 17.30
N GLU A 166 -7.29 15.98 18.09
CA GLU A 166 -7.00 16.45 19.45
C GLU A 166 -6.64 15.30 20.40
N PHE A 167 -7.28 14.16 20.24
CA PHE A 167 -6.98 12.97 21.02
C PHE A 167 -5.58 12.41 20.71
N LEU A 168 -5.24 12.20 19.43
CA LEU A 168 -3.96 11.59 19.04
C LEU A 168 -2.76 12.51 19.23
N LYS A 169 -2.97 13.82 19.29
CA LYS A 169 -1.92 14.82 19.52
C LYS A 169 -1.06 14.52 20.75
N CYS A 170 -1.66 13.93 21.81
CA CYS A 170 -0.95 13.60 23.03
C CYS A 170 0.00 12.39 22.91
N PHE A 171 -0.16 11.58 21.85
CA PHE A 171 0.51 10.29 21.71
C PHE A 171 1.36 10.17 20.44
N GLU A 172 1.18 11.07 19.47
CA GLU A 172 1.90 11.06 18.19
C GLU A 172 2.79 12.31 18.05
N PRO A 173 3.86 12.25 17.23
CA PRO A 173 4.63 13.43 16.87
C PRO A 173 3.74 14.55 16.34
N THR A 174 4.09 15.79 16.66
CA THR A 174 3.35 16.97 16.20
C THR A 174 3.22 16.96 14.65
N ARG A 175 2.02 17.15 14.17
CA ARG A 175 1.70 17.24 12.74
C ARG A 175 1.43 18.68 12.35
N ASP A 176 1.91 19.10 11.19
CA ASP A 176 1.56 20.39 10.61
C ASP A 176 0.16 20.36 9.96
N GLU A 177 -0.38 21.53 9.60
CA GLU A 177 -1.70 21.63 8.98
C GLU A 177 -1.78 20.90 7.64
N ASN A 178 -0.68 20.82 6.88
CA ASN A 178 -0.64 20.13 5.61
C ASN A 178 -0.86 18.62 5.74
N PHE A 179 -0.52 18.03 6.90
CA PHE A 179 -0.81 16.62 7.18
C PHE A 179 -2.30 16.31 7.06
N TYR A 180 -3.17 17.27 7.41
CA TYR A 180 -4.62 17.12 7.38
C TYR A 180 -5.24 17.51 6.02
N THR A 181 -4.51 17.30 4.93
CA THR A 181 -5.00 17.49 3.56
C THR A 181 -5.07 16.16 2.81
N LEU A 182 -6.00 16.06 1.86
CA LEU A 182 -6.17 14.85 1.05
C LEU A 182 -4.90 14.52 0.25
N ASP A 183 -4.23 15.54 -0.30
CA ASP A 183 -3.00 15.36 -1.08
C ASP A 183 -1.86 14.79 -0.22
N SER A 184 -1.71 15.28 1.02
CA SER A 184 -0.72 14.76 1.95
C SER A 184 -1.00 13.30 2.32
N GLN A 185 -2.27 12.96 2.60
CA GLN A 185 -2.64 11.57 2.90
C GLN A 185 -2.45 10.66 1.69
N LYS A 186 -2.77 11.11 0.48
CA LYS A 186 -2.49 10.34 -0.75
C LYS A 186 -0.99 10.07 -0.92
N ARG A 187 -0.13 11.08 -0.77
CA ARG A 187 1.33 10.90 -0.85
C ARG A 187 1.84 9.93 0.21
N THR A 188 1.39 10.09 1.45
CA THR A 188 1.76 9.19 2.56
C THR A 188 1.35 7.74 2.28
N LEU A 189 0.15 7.52 1.75
CA LEU A 189 -0.33 6.18 1.40
C LEU A 189 0.41 5.62 0.18
N ILE A 190 0.73 6.42 -0.83
CA ILE A 190 1.58 5.99 -1.95
C ILE A 190 2.93 5.50 -1.43
N GLU A 191 3.57 6.28 -0.56
CA GLU A 191 4.87 5.90 -0.01
C GLU A 191 4.81 4.64 0.88
N SER A 192 3.81 4.55 1.74
CA SER A 192 3.63 3.35 2.57
C SER A 192 3.25 2.11 1.75
N TYR A 193 2.53 2.28 0.65
CA TYR A 193 2.19 1.19 -0.25
C TYR A 193 3.41 0.71 -1.06
N LYS A 194 4.30 1.63 -1.46
CA LYS A 194 5.62 1.26 -2.02
C LYS A 194 6.44 0.43 -1.03
N GLN A 195 6.43 0.80 0.27
CA GLN A 195 7.09 0.01 1.31
C GLN A 195 6.48 -1.40 1.46
N PHE A 196 5.17 -1.52 1.33
CA PHE A 196 4.49 -2.82 1.32
C PHE A 196 4.93 -3.68 0.13
N LEU A 197 4.94 -3.11 -1.08
CA LEU A 197 5.36 -3.82 -2.29
C LEU A 197 6.83 -4.25 -2.26
N SER A 198 7.69 -3.47 -1.60
CA SER A 198 9.12 -3.77 -1.44
C SER A 198 9.44 -4.63 -0.21
N GLY A 199 8.45 -5.01 0.59
CA GLY A 199 8.64 -5.82 1.79
C GLY A 199 9.27 -5.08 2.99
N ASN A 200 9.34 -3.75 2.96
CA ASN A 200 9.99 -2.94 3.99
C ASN A 200 9.06 -2.45 5.10
N GLY A 201 7.75 -2.61 4.91
CA GLY A 201 6.75 -2.21 5.89
C GLY A 201 5.33 -2.46 5.39
N VAL A 202 4.36 -2.52 6.29
CA VAL A 202 2.93 -2.69 5.96
C VAL A 202 2.09 -1.75 6.80
N ASN A 203 1.20 -1.01 6.16
CA ASN A 203 0.20 -0.16 6.81
C ASN A 203 -1.19 -0.79 6.67
N PHE A 204 -1.82 -1.08 7.78
CA PHE A 204 -3.16 -1.66 7.82
C PHE A 204 -4.18 -0.65 8.37
N GLY A 205 -5.38 -0.65 7.80
CA GLY A 205 -6.58 -0.12 8.42
C GLY A 205 -7.29 -1.20 9.24
N VAL A 206 -7.77 -0.81 10.40
CA VAL A 206 -8.62 -1.65 11.26
C VAL A 206 -10.06 -1.20 11.07
N TYR A 207 -10.92 -2.10 10.64
CA TYR A 207 -12.31 -1.82 10.28
C TYR A 207 -13.30 -2.53 11.19
N LYS A 208 -14.29 -1.80 11.68
CA LYS A 208 -15.52 -2.37 12.23
C LYS A 208 -16.62 -2.15 11.21
N GLU A 209 -17.17 -3.24 10.68
CA GLU A 209 -18.07 -3.19 9.52
C GLU A 209 -17.43 -2.49 8.31
N LYS A 210 -17.88 -1.28 7.97
CA LYS A 210 -17.33 -0.46 6.88
C LYS A 210 -16.52 0.74 7.36
N ASN A 211 -16.43 0.97 8.68
CA ASN A 211 -15.79 2.15 9.22
C ASN A 211 -14.34 1.89 9.61
N LEU A 212 -13.44 2.74 9.17
CA LEU A 212 -12.06 2.77 9.63
C LEU A 212 -12.01 3.27 11.08
N ILE A 213 -11.68 2.38 12.02
CA ILE A 213 -11.67 2.67 13.47
C ILE A 213 -10.27 2.72 14.06
N GLY A 214 -9.25 2.35 13.31
CA GLY A 214 -7.86 2.35 13.77
C GLY A 214 -6.91 2.06 12.63
N LYS A 215 -5.63 2.23 12.93
CA LYS A 215 -4.52 1.93 12.03
C LYS A 215 -3.48 1.12 12.78
N ILE A 216 -2.81 0.21 12.08
CA ILE A 216 -1.70 -0.56 12.62
C ILE A 216 -0.63 -0.70 11.55
N ARG A 217 0.63 -0.52 11.92
CA ARG A 217 1.75 -0.52 11.00
C ARG A 217 2.84 -1.46 11.46
N ILE A 218 3.37 -2.26 10.55
CA ILE A 218 4.67 -2.90 10.69
C ILE A 218 5.69 -2.05 9.92
N SER A 219 6.78 -1.70 10.55
CA SER A 219 7.82 -0.84 9.98
C SER A 219 9.21 -1.34 10.35
N ASN A 220 10.23 -0.82 9.65
CA ASN A 220 11.62 -1.18 9.89
C ASN A 220 11.83 -2.71 9.86
N ILE A 221 11.30 -3.36 8.83
CA ILE A 221 11.48 -4.80 8.64
C ILE A 221 12.94 -5.05 8.29
N VAL A 222 13.66 -5.71 9.19
CA VAL A 222 15.06 -6.10 9.00
C VAL A 222 15.13 -7.61 8.90
N MET A 223 15.48 -8.10 7.73
CA MET A 223 15.60 -9.54 7.45
C MET A 223 16.99 -10.08 7.83
N GLY A 224 17.37 -11.22 7.27
CA GLY A 224 18.64 -11.89 7.56
C GLY A 224 18.68 -12.48 8.96
N VAL A 225 19.71 -12.20 9.72
CA VAL A 225 19.91 -12.76 11.07
C VAL A 225 19.02 -12.12 12.13
N PHE A 226 18.49 -10.94 11.88
CA PHE A 226 17.62 -10.24 12.84
C PHE A 226 16.16 -10.69 12.74
N LYS A 227 15.60 -10.75 11.56
CA LYS A 227 14.19 -11.08 11.31
C LYS A 227 13.25 -10.34 12.29
N ASN A 228 13.42 -9.02 12.42
CA ASN A 228 12.65 -8.20 13.33
C ASN A 228 11.94 -7.03 12.62
N ALA A 229 10.95 -6.46 13.29
CA ALA A 229 10.25 -5.25 12.89
C ALA A 229 9.66 -4.54 14.11
N PHE A 230 9.19 -3.31 13.86
CA PHE A 230 8.43 -2.55 14.83
C PHE A 230 6.94 -2.55 14.49
N ILE A 231 6.08 -2.66 15.51
CA ILE A 231 4.65 -2.49 15.38
C ILE A 231 4.22 -1.20 16.10
N GLY A 232 3.43 -0.39 15.40
CA GLY A 232 2.80 0.82 15.95
C GLY A 232 1.32 0.86 15.58
N TYR A 233 0.49 1.47 16.42
CA TYR A 233 -0.95 1.53 16.18
C TYR A 233 -1.59 2.78 16.79
N SER A 234 -2.72 3.16 16.21
CA SER A 234 -3.63 4.18 16.75
C SER A 234 -5.08 3.75 16.60
N MET A 235 -5.94 4.21 17.50
CA MET A 235 -7.35 3.83 17.58
C MET A 235 -8.21 5.07 17.71
N ASP A 236 -9.36 5.06 17.07
CA ASP A 236 -10.40 6.05 17.26
C ASP A 236 -10.78 6.13 18.75
N GLU A 237 -10.80 7.35 19.29
CA GLU A 237 -11.08 7.61 20.71
C GLU A 237 -12.40 6.92 21.17
N LYS A 238 -13.45 7.02 20.35
CA LYS A 238 -14.77 6.46 20.64
C LYS A 238 -14.84 4.93 20.55
N GLN A 239 -13.81 4.30 20.03
CA GLN A 239 -13.75 2.83 19.86
C GLN A 239 -12.81 2.15 20.86
N GLN A 240 -12.21 2.92 21.78
CA GLN A 240 -11.36 2.39 22.83
C GLN A 240 -12.13 1.52 23.85
N GLY A 241 -11.41 0.70 24.59
CA GLY A 241 -11.96 -0.14 25.67
C GLY A 241 -12.74 -1.37 25.20
N LYS A 242 -12.99 -1.54 23.90
CA LYS A 242 -13.81 -2.62 23.32
C LYS A 242 -13.02 -3.87 22.91
N GLY A 243 -11.70 -3.89 23.13
CA GLY A 243 -10.84 -5.01 22.77
C GLY A 243 -10.36 -5.05 21.30
N TYR A 244 -10.88 -4.19 20.43
CA TYR A 244 -10.58 -4.20 18.99
C TYR A 244 -9.09 -4.06 18.66
N MET A 245 -8.36 -3.17 19.36
CA MET A 245 -6.92 -3.03 19.13
C MET A 245 -6.12 -4.24 19.62
N LYS A 246 -6.53 -4.91 20.69
CA LYS A 246 -5.93 -6.19 21.10
C LYS A 246 -6.09 -7.25 20.01
N GLU A 247 -7.28 -7.36 19.44
CA GLU A 247 -7.55 -8.28 18.33
C GLU A 247 -6.68 -7.93 17.13
N ALA A 248 -6.61 -6.64 16.74
CA ALA A 248 -5.80 -6.17 15.63
C ALA A 248 -4.31 -6.49 15.81
N VAL A 249 -3.75 -6.20 16.99
CA VAL A 249 -2.33 -6.47 17.30
C VAL A 249 -2.03 -7.98 17.25
N ARG A 250 -2.94 -8.84 17.73
CA ARG A 250 -2.75 -10.30 17.62
C ARG A 250 -2.71 -10.74 16.16
N LEU A 251 -3.70 -10.37 15.37
CA LEU A 251 -3.80 -10.75 13.96
C LEU A 251 -2.60 -10.28 13.15
N VAL A 252 -2.15 -9.03 13.37
CA VAL A 252 -0.98 -8.48 12.64
C VAL A 252 0.32 -9.10 13.15
N THR A 253 0.42 -9.47 14.42
CA THR A 253 1.58 -10.18 14.96
C THR A 253 1.67 -11.59 14.40
N GLU A 254 0.55 -12.33 14.29
CA GLU A 254 0.48 -13.64 13.65
C GLU A 254 0.88 -13.55 12.17
N TYR A 255 0.32 -12.59 11.44
CA TYR A 255 0.72 -12.32 10.07
C TYR A 255 2.23 -12.05 9.91
N ALA A 256 2.80 -11.26 10.82
CA ALA A 256 4.22 -10.91 10.77
C ALA A 256 5.12 -12.13 11.05
N PHE A 257 4.70 -13.02 11.92
CA PHE A 257 5.45 -14.23 12.23
C PHE A 257 5.29 -15.33 11.17
N ASP A 258 4.11 -15.48 10.58
CA ASP A 258 3.80 -16.61 9.70
C ASP A 258 4.00 -16.26 8.23
N GLU A 259 3.58 -15.08 7.78
CA GLU A 259 3.66 -14.67 6.38
C GLU A 259 4.92 -13.86 6.06
N LEU A 260 5.37 -12.99 6.99
CA LEU A 260 6.62 -12.24 6.81
C LEU A 260 7.83 -12.97 7.38
N GLU A 261 7.64 -14.16 7.98
CA GLU A 261 8.69 -15.00 8.58
C GLU A 261 9.58 -14.26 9.60
N LEU A 262 9.03 -13.27 10.28
CA LEU A 262 9.76 -12.55 11.31
C LEU A 262 9.95 -13.41 12.57
N HIS A 263 11.04 -13.18 13.28
CA HIS A 263 11.34 -13.83 14.56
C HIS A 263 10.95 -12.99 15.76
N ARG A 264 11.03 -11.67 15.61
CA ARG A 264 10.83 -10.71 16.73
C ARG A 264 10.04 -9.49 16.26
N ILE A 265 9.13 -9.01 17.12
CA ILE A 265 8.43 -7.75 16.93
C ILE A 265 8.62 -6.90 18.16
N GLU A 266 8.95 -5.64 17.97
CA GLU A 266 9.10 -4.64 19.00
C GLU A 266 8.02 -3.57 18.91
N ALA A 267 7.70 -2.98 20.04
CA ALA A 267 6.79 -1.85 20.15
C ALA A 267 7.29 -0.87 21.20
N SER A 268 7.02 0.41 21.02
CA SER A 268 7.26 1.41 22.05
C SER A 268 6.00 2.21 22.33
N THR A 269 5.80 2.61 23.57
CA THR A 269 4.69 3.46 23.97
C THR A 269 5.14 4.41 25.06
N LEU A 270 4.52 5.60 25.14
CA LEU A 270 4.79 6.54 26.23
C LEU A 270 4.62 5.85 27.59
N ILE A 271 5.46 6.18 28.55
CA ILE A 271 5.46 5.58 29.90
C ILE A 271 4.15 5.83 30.64
N ASP A 272 3.44 6.91 30.31
CA ASP A 272 2.14 7.30 30.87
C ASP A 272 0.93 6.79 30.01
N ASN A 273 1.16 6.08 28.90
CA ASN A 273 0.10 5.51 28.09
C ASN A 273 -0.26 4.08 28.54
N GLU A 274 -0.86 3.95 29.73
CA GLU A 274 -1.27 2.67 30.30
C GLU A 274 -2.19 1.85 29.40
N LYS A 275 -3.06 2.52 28.61
CA LYS A 275 -3.97 1.85 27.68
C LYS A 275 -3.21 1.10 26.59
N SER A 276 -2.18 1.74 25.99
CA SER A 276 -1.35 1.10 24.97
C SER A 276 -0.51 -0.03 25.58
N GLN A 277 0.08 0.19 26.75
CA GLN A 277 0.80 -0.87 27.49
C GLN A 277 -0.12 -2.08 27.77
N GLY A 278 -1.36 -1.84 28.19
CA GLY A 278 -2.35 -2.89 28.44
C GLY A 278 -2.74 -3.68 27.19
N VAL A 279 -2.72 -3.06 26.00
CA VAL A 279 -2.89 -3.76 24.71
C VAL A 279 -1.71 -4.69 24.46
N LEU A 280 -0.47 -4.20 24.58
CA LEU A 280 0.74 -4.99 24.32
C LEU A 280 0.87 -6.17 25.29
N LYS A 281 0.74 -5.92 26.60
CA LYS A 281 0.76 -6.97 27.64
C LYS A 281 -0.32 -8.03 27.37
N GLY A 282 -1.54 -7.59 27.03
CA GLY A 282 -2.65 -8.48 26.72
C GLY A 282 -2.49 -9.25 25.40
N CYS A 283 -1.50 -8.91 24.56
CA CYS A 283 -1.10 -9.63 23.36
C CYS A 283 0.16 -10.48 23.55
N GLY A 284 0.66 -10.59 24.78
CA GLY A 284 1.84 -11.41 25.13
C GLY A 284 3.17 -10.74 24.83
N PHE A 285 3.22 -9.41 24.69
CA PHE A 285 4.46 -8.67 24.64
C PHE A 285 5.03 -8.55 26.05
N LYS A 286 6.36 -8.67 26.16
CA LYS A 286 7.12 -8.50 27.39
C LYS A 286 7.81 -7.15 27.42
N GLU A 287 7.93 -6.56 28.58
CA GLU A 287 8.68 -5.32 28.77
C GLU A 287 10.17 -5.57 28.60
N LEU A 288 10.85 -4.68 27.88
CA LEU A 288 12.30 -4.68 27.72
C LEU A 288 12.97 -3.69 28.66
N GLY A 289 12.38 -2.50 28.80
CA GLY A 289 12.90 -1.40 29.58
C GLY A 289 12.44 -0.04 29.07
N ILE A 290 12.94 1.02 29.71
CA ILE A 290 12.66 2.40 29.35
C ILE A 290 13.73 2.89 28.37
N SER A 291 13.28 3.51 27.28
CA SER A 291 14.11 4.29 26.35
C SER A 291 13.91 5.77 26.69
N GLU A 292 14.93 6.37 27.29
CA GLU A 292 14.86 7.76 27.71
C GLU A 292 14.91 8.70 26.50
N LYS A 293 14.11 9.78 26.52
CA LYS A 293 14.07 10.83 25.49
C LYS A 293 13.97 10.28 24.06
N TYR A 294 13.10 9.29 23.86
CA TYR A 294 13.05 8.46 22.65
C TYR A 294 12.40 9.15 21.46
N LEU A 295 11.26 9.81 21.66
CA LEU A 295 10.54 10.52 20.61
C LEU A 295 10.17 11.94 21.02
N TYR A 296 10.19 12.86 20.04
CA TYR A 296 9.78 14.24 20.21
C TYR A 296 8.27 14.36 20.00
N ILE A 297 7.52 14.60 21.10
CA ILE A 297 6.06 14.66 21.11
C ILE A 297 5.64 15.93 21.87
N ASN A 298 4.77 16.74 21.28
CA ASN A 298 4.24 17.96 21.87
C ASN A 298 5.31 18.91 22.45
N GLY A 299 6.40 19.12 21.71
CA GLY A 299 7.42 20.10 22.08
C GLY A 299 8.49 19.57 23.06
N GLU A 300 8.48 18.31 23.43
CA GLU A 300 9.47 17.70 24.33
C GLU A 300 9.88 16.29 23.91
N TRP A 301 11.08 15.89 24.29
CA TRP A 301 11.55 14.51 24.17
C TRP A 301 10.93 13.66 25.27
N ARG A 302 10.16 12.62 24.90
CA ARG A 302 9.39 11.80 25.82
C ARG A 302 10.00 10.40 25.97
N ASP A 303 9.98 9.90 27.19
CA ASP A 303 10.41 8.53 27.51
C ASP A 303 9.38 7.51 27.06
N HIS A 304 9.87 6.37 26.57
CA HIS A 304 9.01 5.28 26.12
C HIS A 304 9.36 3.97 26.83
N MET A 305 8.33 3.23 27.20
CA MET A 305 8.47 1.83 27.57
C MET A 305 8.55 1.00 26.28
N VAL A 306 9.61 0.21 26.16
CA VAL A 306 9.85 -0.69 25.01
C VAL A 306 9.34 -2.09 25.35
N PHE A 307 8.67 -2.70 24.40
CA PHE A 307 8.11 -4.04 24.48
C PHE A 307 8.63 -4.90 23.33
N TYR A 308 8.65 -6.21 23.54
CA TYR A 308 8.98 -7.16 22.50
C TYR A 308 8.15 -8.45 22.58
N LYS A 309 8.01 -9.12 21.44
CA LYS A 309 7.44 -10.47 21.35
C LYS A 309 8.26 -11.29 20.36
N VAL A 310 8.53 -12.56 20.73
CA VAL A 310 9.30 -13.50 19.94
C VAL A 310 8.38 -14.62 19.45
N LYS A 311 8.58 -15.10 18.22
CA LYS A 311 7.82 -16.22 17.65
C LYS A 311 8.02 -17.49 18.46
N GLY A 312 6.91 -18.18 18.79
CA GLY A 312 6.94 -19.47 19.49
C GLY A 312 7.23 -19.43 21.00
N VAL A 313 7.27 -18.25 21.63
CA VAL A 313 7.35 -18.09 23.09
C VAL A 313 6.01 -17.59 23.58
N ASN A 314 5.22 -18.48 24.20
CA ASN A 314 3.96 -18.14 24.88
C ASN A 314 4.22 -17.56 26.27
#